data_9e55e214f05d89fc856c844326620fa1
#
_entry.id   9e55e214f05d89fc856c844326620fa1
#
_cell.length_a   1.000
_cell.length_b   1.000
_cell.length_c   1.000
_cell.angle_alpha   90.00
_cell.angle_beta   90.00
_cell.angle_gamma   90.00
#
_symmetry.space_group_name_H-M   'P 1'
#
loop_
_entity.id
_entity.type
_entity.pdbx_description
1 polymer ?
#
loop_
_entity_poly.entity_id
_entity_poly.type
_entity_poly.pdbx_seq_one_letter_code
_entity_poly.pdbx_strand_id
1 'polypeptide(L)'
;GLELVDSAVNELLWQLLEPSPAASADPVQIYAFAFQWLWLGGMAVLLLTGLFRYGLLKRRISDAVPAEETQCTVRGKRLERVYITDRIQMPMVLGIWKPRILLPSACSGEGRKEERELILAHEQAHRLRYDHVTKVFVFGVLVIHWFNPLAWAAFLLYCRDVEMACDEKVMEWLGEESRKPYSLALLRFEEERSVLLIPLAFGESSARERIRHILNYRKPGSWMTALALLLAALAAGFFLMAPDGKAQDAVS
;
A
#
# COMPACT_ATOMS: atom_id res chain seq x y z
N GLY A 1 71.14 32.80 24.50
CA GLY A 1 70.96 32.16 23.18
C GLY A 1 70.41 30.72 23.24
N LEU A 2 70.70 29.96 24.32
CA LEU A 2 70.27 28.57 24.46
C LEU A 2 68.80 28.45 24.94
N GLU A 3 68.30 29.33 25.76
CA GLU A 3 66.93 29.31 26.27
C GLU A 3 65.85 29.57 25.18
N LEU A 4 66.18 30.38 24.16
CA LEU A 4 65.28 30.65 23.02
C LEU A 4 65.16 29.46 22.08
N VAL A 5 66.25 28.68 21.97
CA VAL A 5 66.25 27.47 21.12
C VAL A 5 65.48 26.33 21.85
N ASP A 6 65.60 26.24 23.15
CA ASP A 6 64.91 25.24 23.95
C ASP A 6 63.36 25.48 23.98
N SER A 7 62.94 26.76 24.07
CA SER A 7 61.55 27.10 24.03
C SER A 7 60.94 26.83 22.63
N ALA A 8 61.65 27.19 21.55
CA ALA A 8 61.20 26.94 20.17
C ALA A 8 61.12 25.44 19.84
N VAL A 9 62.10 24.65 20.31
CA VAL A 9 62.10 23.21 20.14
C VAL A 9 60.96 22.56 20.93
N ASN A 10 60.70 23.06 22.14
CA ASN A 10 59.63 22.51 22.96
C ASN A 10 58.24 22.86 22.39
N GLU A 11 58.06 24.05 21.86
CA GLU A 11 56.84 24.46 21.17
C GLU A 11 56.59 23.63 19.88
N LEU A 12 57.64 23.36 19.12
CA LEU A 12 57.58 22.53 17.92
C LEU A 12 57.27 21.04 18.26
N LEU A 13 57.86 20.56 19.36
CA LEU A 13 57.55 19.21 19.90
C LEU A 13 56.09 19.09 20.36
N TRP A 14 55.56 20.10 21.03
CA TRP A 14 54.14 20.10 21.42
C TRP A 14 53.22 20.19 20.21
N GLN A 15 53.55 20.94 19.16
CA GLN A 15 52.78 20.97 17.89
C GLN A 15 52.86 19.63 17.14
N LEU A 16 53.97 18.90 17.24
CA LEU A 16 54.11 17.59 16.63
C LEU A 16 53.52 16.45 17.45
N LEU A 17 53.45 16.61 18.80
CA LEU A 17 52.88 15.68 19.73
C LEU A 17 51.43 15.97 20.09
N GLU A 18 50.92 17.16 19.75
CA GLU A 18 49.46 17.30 19.78
C GLU A 18 48.88 16.21 18.87
N PRO A 19 48.09 15.28 19.46
CA PRO A 19 47.38 14.34 18.62
C PRO A 19 46.61 15.21 17.68
N SER A 20 47.02 15.22 16.38
CA SER A 20 46.19 15.71 15.31
C SER A 20 44.77 15.33 15.69
N PRO A 21 43.77 16.20 15.63
CA PRO A 21 42.39 15.76 15.70
C PRO A 21 42.11 14.93 14.40
N ALA A 22 42.92 13.89 14.24
CA ALA A 22 42.53 12.72 13.47
C ALA A 22 41.29 12.32 14.16
N ALA A 23 40.19 12.80 13.62
CA ALA A 23 38.85 12.54 14.02
C ALA A 23 38.77 11.11 14.55
N SER A 24 38.86 10.95 15.85
CA SER A 24 38.35 9.76 16.50
C SER A 24 36.85 9.87 16.20
N ALA A 25 36.47 9.35 15.01
CA ALA A 25 35.09 9.30 14.59
C ALA A 25 34.40 8.59 15.75
N ASP A 26 33.61 9.38 16.48
CA ASP A 26 32.89 8.88 17.65
C ASP A 26 32.19 7.60 17.20
N PRO A 27 32.43 6.44 17.84
CA PRO A 27 31.84 5.17 17.41
C PRO A 27 30.31 5.29 17.19
N VAL A 28 29.63 6.16 17.93
CA VAL A 28 28.22 6.47 17.76
C VAL A 28 27.96 7.07 16.37
N GLN A 29 28.83 7.94 15.85
CA GLN A 29 28.66 8.52 14.51
C GLN A 29 28.84 7.47 13.42
N ILE A 30 29.79 6.54 13.58
CA ILE A 30 30.00 5.44 12.63
C ILE A 30 28.77 4.53 12.59
N TYR A 31 28.21 4.16 13.74
CA TYR A 31 26.98 3.34 13.80
C TYR A 31 25.77 4.08 13.23
N ALA A 32 25.60 5.36 13.53
CA ALA A 32 24.53 6.18 13.00
C ALA A 32 24.61 6.27 11.46
N PHE A 33 25.81 6.48 10.93
CA PHE A 33 26.05 6.52 9.49
C PHE A 33 25.78 5.16 8.81
N ALA A 34 26.28 4.06 9.40
CA ALA A 34 26.02 2.72 8.89
C ALA A 34 24.52 2.37 8.88
N PHE A 35 23.81 2.73 9.96
CA PHE A 35 22.37 2.52 10.07
C PHE A 35 21.60 3.35 9.03
N GLN A 36 21.99 4.60 8.82
CA GLN A 36 21.38 5.47 7.80
C GLN A 36 21.48 4.85 6.38
N TRP A 37 22.67 4.35 6.02
CA TRP A 37 22.85 3.72 4.71
C TRP A 37 22.12 2.39 4.58
N LEU A 38 22.06 1.59 5.64
CA LEU A 38 21.27 0.37 5.67
C LEU A 38 19.78 0.69 5.47
N TRP A 39 19.27 1.71 6.17
CA TRP A 39 17.88 2.16 6.06
C TRP A 39 17.55 2.65 4.65
N LEU A 40 18.37 3.53 4.07
CA LEU A 40 18.21 4.02 2.70
C LEU A 40 18.31 2.89 1.68
N GLY A 41 19.24 1.95 1.87
CA GLY A 41 19.40 0.77 1.02
C GLY A 41 18.14 -0.10 0.99
N GLY A 42 17.55 -0.38 2.15
CA GLY A 42 16.29 -1.14 2.24
C GLY A 42 15.12 -0.42 1.58
N MET A 43 15.00 0.90 1.76
CA MET A 43 14.02 1.71 1.05
C MET A 43 14.20 1.63 -0.48
N ALA A 44 15.44 1.81 -0.95
CA ALA A 44 15.75 1.75 -2.37
C ALA A 44 15.40 0.38 -2.97
N VAL A 45 15.74 -0.71 -2.30
CA VAL A 45 15.42 -2.09 -2.74
C VAL A 45 13.91 -2.27 -2.88
N LEU A 46 13.10 -1.87 -1.89
CA LEU A 46 11.64 -2.00 -1.96
C LEU A 46 11.02 -1.13 -3.07
N LEU A 47 11.47 0.12 -3.18
CA LEU A 47 10.99 1.02 -4.25
C LEU A 47 11.34 0.49 -5.64
N LEU A 48 12.59 0.10 -5.85
CA LEU A 48 13.03 -0.43 -7.15
C LEU A 48 12.30 -1.73 -7.50
N THR A 49 12.08 -2.61 -6.52
CA THR A 49 11.29 -3.83 -6.71
C THR A 49 9.85 -3.51 -7.08
N GLY A 50 9.21 -2.57 -6.39
CA GLY A 50 7.85 -2.11 -6.70
C GLY A 50 7.74 -1.51 -8.09
N LEU A 51 8.65 -0.59 -8.44
CA LEU A 51 8.71 0.05 -9.76
C LEU A 51 8.98 -0.96 -10.88
N PHE A 52 9.90 -1.90 -10.66
CA PHE A 52 10.21 -2.96 -11.62
C PHE A 52 8.99 -3.85 -11.88
N ARG A 53 8.32 -4.33 -10.82
CA ARG A 53 7.09 -5.14 -10.95
C ARG A 53 5.97 -4.37 -11.64
N TYR A 54 5.77 -3.10 -11.31
CA TYR A 54 4.80 -2.24 -11.97
C TYR A 54 5.14 -2.05 -13.47
N GLY A 55 6.42 -1.83 -13.80
CA GLY A 55 6.89 -1.72 -15.18
C GLY A 55 6.67 -3.01 -15.99
N LEU A 56 6.95 -4.17 -15.39
CA LEU A 56 6.69 -5.48 -16.02
C LEU A 56 5.18 -5.67 -16.27
N LEU A 57 4.34 -5.35 -15.27
CA LEU A 57 2.89 -5.44 -15.41
C LEU A 57 2.40 -4.52 -16.54
N LYS A 58 2.85 -3.26 -16.55
CA LYS A 58 2.49 -2.30 -17.60
C LYS A 58 2.90 -2.78 -19.00
N ARG A 59 4.06 -3.41 -19.14
CA ARG A 59 4.50 -4.01 -20.41
C ARG A 59 3.62 -5.18 -20.82
N ARG A 60 3.25 -6.06 -19.87
CA ARG A 60 2.38 -7.21 -20.14
C ARG A 60 1.00 -6.81 -20.67
N ILE A 61 0.46 -5.69 -20.21
CA ILE A 61 -0.87 -5.22 -20.59
C ILE A 61 -0.87 -4.21 -21.74
N SER A 62 0.28 -3.98 -22.38
CA SER A 62 0.36 -3.06 -23.53
C SER A 62 -0.57 -3.45 -24.68
N ASP A 63 -0.82 -4.75 -24.81
CA ASP A 63 -1.62 -5.36 -25.88
C ASP A 63 -3.11 -5.51 -25.49
N ALA A 64 -3.53 -4.89 -24.36
CA ALA A 64 -4.90 -4.95 -23.92
C ALA A 64 -5.84 -4.21 -24.88
N VAL A 65 -6.91 -4.89 -25.31
CA VAL A 65 -7.89 -4.37 -26.27
C VAL A 65 -9.05 -3.75 -25.50
N PRO A 66 -9.61 -2.60 -25.97
CA PRO A 66 -10.83 -2.05 -25.38
C PRO A 66 -11.96 -3.08 -25.45
N ALA A 67 -12.68 -3.25 -24.35
CA ALA A 67 -13.82 -4.15 -24.31
C ALA A 67 -15.01 -3.57 -25.11
N GLU A 68 -15.79 -4.44 -25.71
CA GLU A 68 -17.03 -4.06 -26.43
C GLU A 68 -18.05 -3.43 -25.48
N GLU A 69 -18.92 -2.57 -26.02
CA GLU A 69 -19.91 -1.83 -25.25
C GLU A 69 -20.86 -2.72 -24.45
N THR A 70 -21.25 -3.85 -25.01
CA THR A 70 -22.14 -4.85 -24.38
C THR A 70 -21.50 -5.55 -23.19
N GLN A 71 -20.17 -5.55 -23.10
CA GLN A 71 -19.39 -6.24 -22.07
C GLN A 71 -19.05 -5.35 -20.86
N CYS A 72 -19.34 -4.06 -20.93
CA CYS A 72 -18.90 -3.06 -19.95
C CYS A 72 -20.03 -2.44 -19.16
N THR A 73 -21.10 -3.17 -18.88
CA THR A 73 -22.29 -2.62 -18.23
C THR A 73 -22.42 -3.11 -16.80
N VAL A 74 -22.66 -2.20 -15.86
CA VAL A 74 -23.02 -2.50 -14.47
C VAL A 74 -24.31 -1.73 -14.14
N ARG A 75 -25.35 -2.45 -13.73
CA ARG A 75 -26.67 -1.85 -13.42
C ARG A 75 -27.25 -0.96 -14.55
N GLY A 76 -27.07 -1.36 -15.78
CA GLY A 76 -27.51 -0.58 -16.95
C GLY A 76 -26.65 0.67 -17.25
N LYS A 77 -25.59 0.93 -16.46
CA LYS A 77 -24.64 2.01 -16.73
C LYS A 77 -23.39 1.47 -17.37
N ARG A 78 -23.00 2.06 -18.50
CA ARG A 78 -21.76 1.75 -19.18
C ARG A 78 -20.55 2.21 -18.35
N LEU A 79 -19.57 1.35 -18.22
CA LEU A 79 -18.26 1.69 -17.65
C LEU A 79 -17.30 2.09 -18.76
N GLU A 80 -16.60 3.19 -18.54
CA GLU A 80 -15.56 3.65 -19.45
C GLU A 80 -14.22 3.01 -19.10
N ARG A 81 -13.34 2.84 -20.10
CA ARG A 81 -11.96 2.37 -19.96
C ARG A 81 -11.85 0.97 -19.37
N VAL A 82 -12.69 0.07 -19.84
CA VAL A 82 -12.55 -1.37 -19.61
C VAL A 82 -11.75 -1.97 -20.75
N TYR A 83 -10.75 -2.79 -20.44
CA TYR A 83 -9.87 -3.44 -21.40
C TYR A 83 -9.81 -4.93 -21.11
N ILE A 84 -9.68 -5.73 -22.15
CA ILE A 84 -9.58 -7.18 -22.06
C ILE A 84 -8.17 -7.60 -22.48
N THR A 85 -7.58 -8.55 -21.75
CA THR A 85 -6.27 -9.11 -22.07
C THR A 85 -6.19 -10.56 -21.57
N ASP A 86 -5.43 -11.38 -22.27
CA ASP A 86 -5.08 -12.75 -21.89
C ASP A 86 -3.83 -12.83 -21.01
N ARG A 87 -3.16 -11.69 -20.79
CA ARG A 87 -1.91 -11.61 -20.03
C ARG A 87 -2.08 -11.53 -18.52
N ILE A 88 -3.31 -11.36 -18.05
CA ILE A 88 -3.66 -11.33 -16.63
C ILE A 88 -4.68 -12.43 -16.34
N GLN A 89 -4.67 -12.91 -15.12
CA GLN A 89 -5.59 -13.98 -14.67
C GLN A 89 -6.65 -13.43 -13.74
N MET A 90 -6.42 -12.24 -13.19
CA MET A 90 -7.35 -11.60 -12.27
C MET A 90 -7.73 -10.22 -12.78
N PRO A 91 -9.00 -9.83 -12.57
CA PRO A 91 -9.43 -8.46 -12.78
C PRO A 91 -8.60 -7.51 -11.91
N MET A 92 -8.38 -6.30 -12.41
CA MET A 92 -7.68 -5.27 -11.62
C MET A 92 -7.90 -3.87 -12.16
N VAL A 93 -7.76 -2.88 -11.28
CA VAL A 93 -7.68 -1.46 -11.66
C VAL A 93 -6.21 -1.04 -11.75
N LEU A 94 -5.78 -0.52 -12.88
CA LEU A 94 -4.43 -0.03 -13.09
C LEU A 94 -4.38 1.41 -13.57
N GLY A 95 -3.39 2.16 -13.05
CA GLY A 95 -3.13 3.56 -13.38
C GLY A 95 -3.52 4.52 -12.28
N ILE A 96 -2.68 5.53 -11.99
CA ILE A 96 -2.91 6.50 -10.92
C ILE A 96 -3.81 7.64 -11.39
N TRP A 97 -3.48 8.30 -12.50
CA TRP A 97 -4.20 9.48 -13.03
C TRP A 97 -5.40 9.12 -13.90
N LYS A 98 -5.30 8.02 -14.66
CA LYS A 98 -6.32 7.56 -15.60
C LYS A 98 -6.56 6.07 -15.36
N PRO A 99 -7.23 5.68 -14.27
CA PRO A 99 -7.44 4.28 -13.93
C PRO A 99 -8.22 3.57 -15.03
N ARG A 100 -7.74 2.37 -15.39
CA ARG A 100 -8.34 1.47 -16.36
C ARG A 100 -8.70 0.18 -15.65
N ILE A 101 -9.87 -0.36 -15.94
CA ILE A 101 -10.27 -1.69 -15.48
C ILE A 101 -9.74 -2.69 -16.51
N LEU A 102 -9.02 -3.68 -16.04
CA LEU A 102 -8.48 -4.77 -16.85
C LEU A 102 -9.22 -6.05 -16.49
N LEU A 103 -9.73 -6.74 -17.50
CA LEU A 103 -10.42 -8.03 -17.37
C LEU A 103 -9.63 -9.12 -18.07
N PRO A 104 -9.51 -10.33 -17.48
CA PRO A 104 -9.05 -11.50 -18.20
C PRO A 104 -9.99 -11.86 -19.36
N SER A 105 -9.42 -12.33 -20.48
CA SER A 105 -10.22 -12.82 -21.61
C SER A 105 -11.17 -13.96 -21.25
N ALA A 106 -10.80 -14.77 -20.24
CA ALA A 106 -11.67 -15.83 -19.68
C ALA A 106 -13.02 -15.29 -19.16
N CYS A 107 -13.11 -14.02 -18.78
CA CYS A 107 -14.35 -13.39 -18.30
C CYS A 107 -15.24 -12.87 -19.47
N SER A 108 -14.76 -12.89 -20.72
CA SER A 108 -15.44 -12.30 -21.86
C SER A 108 -16.50 -13.20 -22.52
N GLY A 109 -16.57 -14.49 -22.15
CA GLY A 109 -17.53 -15.44 -22.71
C GLY A 109 -18.99 -15.05 -22.49
N GLU A 110 -19.86 -15.32 -23.48
CA GLU A 110 -21.30 -14.98 -23.41
C GLU A 110 -22.01 -15.67 -22.23
N GLY A 111 -21.59 -16.88 -21.84
CA GLY A 111 -22.15 -17.61 -20.71
C GLY A 111 -21.79 -17.05 -19.33
N ARG A 112 -20.89 -16.06 -19.25
CA ARG A 112 -20.39 -15.47 -17.97
C ARG A 112 -20.84 -14.02 -17.78
N LYS A 113 -21.91 -13.59 -18.44
CA LYS A 113 -22.37 -12.21 -18.39
C LYS A 113 -22.68 -11.72 -16.97
N GLU A 114 -23.42 -12.51 -16.20
CA GLU A 114 -23.77 -12.14 -14.82
C GLU A 114 -22.52 -12.08 -13.92
N GLU A 115 -21.63 -13.05 -14.02
CA GLU A 115 -20.39 -13.08 -13.29
C GLU A 115 -19.49 -11.88 -13.62
N ARG A 116 -19.39 -11.55 -14.92
CA ARG A 116 -18.65 -10.35 -15.38
C ARG A 116 -19.22 -9.06 -14.82
N GLU A 117 -20.54 -8.92 -14.75
CA GLU A 117 -21.18 -7.73 -14.17
C GLU A 117 -20.83 -7.55 -12.69
N LEU A 118 -20.81 -8.64 -11.91
CA LEU A 118 -20.43 -8.65 -10.50
C LEU A 118 -18.97 -8.22 -10.31
N ILE A 119 -18.07 -8.74 -11.14
CA ILE A 119 -16.66 -8.39 -11.14
C ILE A 119 -16.44 -6.92 -11.50
N LEU A 120 -17.09 -6.47 -12.57
CA LEU A 120 -17.01 -5.07 -12.99
C LEU A 120 -17.55 -4.12 -11.91
N ALA A 121 -18.57 -4.53 -11.17
CA ALA A 121 -19.06 -3.77 -10.02
C ALA A 121 -17.99 -3.66 -8.93
N HIS A 122 -17.25 -4.74 -8.66
CA HIS A 122 -16.15 -4.75 -7.69
C HIS A 122 -14.99 -3.84 -8.13
N GLU A 123 -14.51 -3.99 -9.36
CA GLU A 123 -13.43 -3.15 -9.90
C GLU A 123 -13.84 -1.68 -9.98
N GLN A 124 -15.10 -1.42 -10.27
CA GLN A 124 -15.65 -0.06 -10.25
C GLN A 124 -15.68 0.53 -8.83
N ALA A 125 -15.96 -0.29 -7.80
CA ALA A 125 -15.88 0.15 -6.41
C ALA A 125 -14.45 0.60 -6.06
N HIS A 126 -13.43 -0.20 -6.41
CA HIS A 126 -12.02 0.17 -6.25
C HIS A 126 -11.68 1.49 -6.94
N ARG A 127 -12.17 1.67 -8.16
CA ARG A 127 -11.92 2.89 -8.95
C ARG A 127 -12.54 4.13 -8.31
N LEU A 128 -13.78 4.04 -7.85
CA LEU A 128 -14.51 5.16 -7.24
C LEU A 128 -13.99 5.53 -5.84
N ARG A 129 -13.43 4.56 -5.12
CA ARG A 129 -12.82 4.76 -3.81
C ARG A 129 -11.37 5.24 -3.88
N TYR A 130 -10.81 5.32 -5.10
CA TYR A 130 -9.38 5.65 -5.30
C TYR A 130 -8.42 4.70 -4.61
N ASP A 131 -8.79 3.42 -4.45
CA ASP A 131 -7.97 2.42 -3.77
C ASP A 131 -6.61 2.21 -4.44
N HIS A 132 -6.52 2.40 -5.76
CA HIS A 132 -5.27 2.38 -6.52
C HIS A 132 -4.31 3.50 -6.12
N VAL A 133 -4.79 4.63 -5.62
CA VAL A 133 -3.97 5.76 -5.12
C VAL A 133 -3.59 5.50 -3.66
N THR A 134 -4.56 5.14 -2.82
CA THR A 134 -4.32 4.92 -1.39
C THR A 134 -3.40 3.73 -1.14
N LYS A 135 -3.49 2.65 -1.94
CA LYS A 135 -2.55 1.51 -1.89
C LYS A 135 -1.10 1.95 -2.17
N VAL A 136 -0.88 2.86 -3.13
CA VAL A 136 0.46 3.41 -3.41
C VAL A 136 0.96 4.26 -2.24
N PHE A 137 0.11 5.08 -1.65
CA PHE A 137 0.46 5.90 -0.48
C PHE A 137 0.86 5.02 0.72
N VAL A 138 0.03 4.03 1.07
CA VAL A 138 0.29 3.13 2.21
C VAL A 138 1.54 2.28 1.95
N PHE A 139 1.79 1.86 0.69
CA PHE A 139 3.05 1.23 0.32
C PHE A 139 4.26 2.17 0.53
N GLY A 140 4.13 3.45 0.23
CA GLY A 140 5.17 4.46 0.53
C GLY A 140 5.48 4.55 2.02
N VAL A 141 4.46 4.52 2.88
CA VAL A 141 4.64 4.48 4.35
C VAL A 141 5.36 3.19 4.77
N LEU A 142 4.98 2.04 4.20
CA LEU A 142 5.67 0.77 4.45
C LEU A 142 7.15 0.84 4.04
N VAL A 143 7.47 1.44 2.90
CA VAL A 143 8.85 1.60 2.42
C VAL A 143 9.69 2.40 3.41
N ILE A 144 9.15 3.48 3.98
CA ILE A 144 9.85 4.28 5.00
C ILE A 144 10.10 3.47 6.28
N HIS A 145 9.15 2.62 6.66
CA HIS A 145 9.20 1.82 7.89
C HIS A 145 9.46 0.33 7.62
N TRP A 146 10.20 0.02 6.56
CA TRP A 146 10.38 -1.35 6.06
C TRP A 146 10.95 -2.32 7.10
N PHE A 147 11.74 -1.84 8.04
CA PHE A 147 12.35 -2.60 9.13
C PHE A 147 11.39 -2.92 10.28
N ASN A 148 10.21 -2.28 10.30
CA ASN A 148 9.24 -2.44 11.39
C ASN A 148 8.20 -3.53 11.03
N PRO A 149 8.13 -4.66 11.75
CA PRO A 149 7.16 -5.72 11.48
C PRO A 149 5.70 -5.27 11.67
N LEU A 150 5.45 -4.27 12.54
CA LEU A 150 4.11 -3.72 12.72
C LEU A 150 3.64 -2.94 11.48
N ALA A 151 4.55 -2.29 10.75
CA ALA A 151 4.22 -1.63 9.49
C ALA A 151 3.79 -2.63 8.41
N TRP A 152 4.43 -3.81 8.36
CA TRP A 152 4.01 -4.90 7.49
C TRP A 152 2.64 -5.46 7.87
N ALA A 153 2.40 -5.70 9.16
CA ALA A 153 1.10 -6.15 9.65
C ALA A 153 0.00 -5.14 9.33
N ALA A 154 0.24 -3.84 9.56
CA ALA A 154 -0.69 -2.76 9.23
C ALA A 154 -0.98 -2.69 7.72
N PHE A 155 0.04 -2.85 6.87
CA PHE A 155 -0.11 -2.88 5.42
C PHE A 155 -1.00 -4.06 4.97
N LEU A 156 -0.79 -5.25 5.51
CA LEU A 156 -1.59 -6.43 5.18
C LEU A 156 -3.04 -6.28 5.64
N LEU A 157 -3.25 -5.79 6.86
CA LEU A 157 -4.59 -5.49 7.38
C LEU A 157 -5.31 -4.44 6.54
N TYR A 158 -4.60 -3.37 6.17
CA TYR A 158 -5.14 -2.34 5.27
C TYR A 158 -5.58 -2.93 3.92
N CYS A 159 -4.75 -3.77 3.29
CA CYS A 159 -5.12 -4.41 2.03
C CYS A 159 -6.39 -5.26 2.17
N ARG A 160 -6.51 -6.01 3.28
CA ARG A 160 -7.71 -6.79 3.58
C ARG A 160 -8.95 -5.92 3.77
N ASP A 161 -8.83 -4.85 4.54
CA ASP A 161 -9.94 -3.95 4.85
C ASP A 161 -10.43 -3.20 3.61
N VAL A 162 -9.53 -2.86 2.68
CA VAL A 162 -9.89 -2.30 1.36
C VAL A 162 -10.77 -3.26 0.56
N GLU A 163 -10.40 -4.56 0.52
CA GLU A 163 -11.19 -5.58 -0.18
C GLU A 163 -12.59 -5.74 0.45
N MET A 164 -12.67 -5.84 1.79
CA MET A 164 -13.95 -5.93 2.49
C MET A 164 -14.84 -4.71 2.24
N ALA A 165 -14.26 -3.52 2.27
CA ALA A 165 -15.00 -2.29 2.03
C ALA A 165 -15.48 -2.14 0.56
N CYS A 166 -14.77 -2.75 -0.41
CA CYS A 166 -15.25 -2.87 -1.79
C CYS A 166 -16.42 -3.86 -1.89
N ASP A 167 -16.32 -5.01 -1.21
CA ASP A 167 -17.40 -5.98 -1.16
C ASP A 167 -18.68 -5.38 -0.56
N GLU A 168 -18.56 -4.60 0.53
CA GLU A 168 -19.68 -3.86 1.13
C GLU A 168 -20.32 -2.90 0.12
N LYS A 169 -19.48 -2.17 -0.63
CA LYS A 169 -19.98 -1.23 -1.63
C LYS A 169 -20.72 -1.92 -2.77
N VAL A 170 -20.25 -3.07 -3.19
CA VAL A 170 -20.93 -3.92 -4.18
C VAL A 170 -22.27 -4.40 -3.64
N MET A 171 -22.31 -4.87 -2.37
CA MET A 171 -23.57 -5.29 -1.73
C MET A 171 -24.57 -4.13 -1.58
N GLU A 172 -24.09 -2.93 -1.29
CA GLU A 172 -24.93 -1.73 -1.25
C GLU A 172 -25.55 -1.43 -2.62
N TRP A 173 -24.79 -1.65 -3.71
CA TRP A 173 -25.25 -1.37 -5.06
C TRP A 173 -26.18 -2.43 -5.63
N LEU A 174 -25.85 -3.71 -5.42
CA LEU A 174 -26.55 -4.84 -6.06
C LEU A 174 -27.65 -5.42 -5.19
N GLY A 175 -27.64 -5.15 -3.89
CA GLY A 175 -28.65 -5.64 -2.96
C GLY A 175 -28.38 -7.07 -2.43
N GLU A 176 -29.23 -7.50 -1.52
CA GLU A 176 -29.07 -8.76 -0.80
C GLU A 176 -29.19 -10.00 -1.67
N GLU A 177 -29.97 -9.95 -2.73
CA GLU A 177 -30.17 -11.07 -3.66
C GLU A 177 -28.87 -11.46 -4.38
N SER A 178 -27.96 -10.51 -4.55
CA SER A 178 -26.67 -10.73 -5.20
C SER A 178 -25.60 -11.37 -4.29
N ARG A 179 -25.87 -11.58 -3.00
CA ARG A 179 -24.88 -12.12 -2.05
C ARG A 179 -24.37 -13.48 -2.46
N LYS A 180 -25.29 -14.43 -2.80
CA LYS A 180 -24.92 -15.78 -3.21
C LYS A 180 -24.16 -15.81 -4.54
N PRO A 181 -24.69 -15.22 -5.64
CA PRO A 181 -23.96 -15.20 -6.91
C PRO A 181 -22.61 -14.49 -6.81
N TYR A 182 -22.52 -13.40 -6.04
CA TYR A 182 -21.25 -12.70 -5.82
C TYR A 182 -20.23 -13.52 -5.05
N SER A 183 -20.66 -14.21 -3.98
CA SER A 183 -19.79 -15.12 -3.22
C SER A 183 -19.28 -16.27 -4.06
N LEU A 184 -20.11 -16.83 -4.94
CA LEU A 184 -19.71 -17.87 -5.88
C LEU A 184 -18.75 -17.37 -6.95
N ALA A 185 -18.94 -16.15 -7.47
CA ALA A 185 -18.01 -15.53 -8.40
C ALA A 185 -16.63 -15.35 -7.75
N LEU A 186 -16.57 -14.82 -6.51
CA LEU A 186 -15.32 -14.69 -5.77
C LEU A 186 -14.62 -16.03 -5.53
N LEU A 187 -15.38 -17.09 -5.21
CA LEU A 187 -14.81 -18.42 -4.98
C LEU A 187 -14.17 -18.98 -6.26
N ARG A 188 -14.83 -18.87 -7.40
CA ARG A 188 -14.29 -19.32 -8.70
C ARG A 188 -12.99 -18.61 -9.05
N PHE A 189 -12.90 -17.31 -8.81
CA PHE A 189 -11.66 -16.56 -9.05
C PHE A 189 -10.52 -16.99 -8.14
N GLU A 190 -10.82 -17.36 -6.90
CA GLU A 190 -9.81 -17.86 -5.98
C GLU A 190 -9.32 -19.26 -6.37
N GLU A 191 -10.21 -20.14 -6.86
CA GLU A 191 -9.84 -21.46 -7.38
C GLU A 191 -8.95 -21.34 -8.63
N GLU A 192 -9.28 -20.44 -9.57
CA GLU A 192 -8.47 -20.16 -10.75
C GLU A 192 -7.08 -19.61 -10.37
N ARG A 193 -6.97 -18.89 -9.25
CA ARG A 193 -5.73 -18.37 -8.69
C ARG A 193 -4.85 -19.42 -8.04
N SER A 194 -5.42 -20.38 -7.32
CA SER A 194 -4.69 -21.38 -6.54
C SER A 194 -3.92 -22.38 -7.41
N VAL A 195 -4.29 -22.54 -8.68
CA VAL A 195 -3.60 -23.39 -9.66
C VAL A 195 -2.22 -22.81 -10.07
N LEU A 196 -1.94 -21.54 -9.79
CA LEU A 196 -0.70 -20.86 -10.15
C LEU A 196 0.10 -20.50 -8.91
N LEU A 197 0.84 -21.47 -8.46
CA LEU A 197 1.89 -21.47 -7.44
C LEU A 197 2.70 -20.14 -7.36
N ILE A 198 2.19 -19.19 -6.59
CA ILE A 198 3.05 -18.21 -5.93
C ILE A 198 2.85 -18.45 -4.44
N PRO A 199 3.87 -18.92 -3.71
CA PRO A 199 3.77 -19.17 -2.28
C PRO A 199 3.85 -17.86 -1.50
N LEU A 200 2.90 -16.98 -1.71
CA LEU A 200 2.58 -15.90 -0.79
C LEU A 200 1.28 -16.32 -0.12
N ALA A 201 1.43 -17.15 0.90
CA ALA A 201 0.39 -17.74 1.74
C ALA A 201 -0.54 -16.74 2.47
N PHE A 202 -0.59 -15.50 2.00
CA PHE A 202 -1.41 -14.42 2.56
C PHE A 202 -2.76 -14.26 1.86
N GLY A 203 -3.03 -15.03 0.80
CA GLY A 203 -4.24 -14.91 0.00
C GLY A 203 -5.39 -15.85 0.39
N GLU A 204 -5.08 -17.04 0.91
CA GLU A 204 -6.12 -18.07 1.18
C GLU A 204 -7.08 -17.69 2.33
N SER A 205 -6.61 -16.97 3.35
CA SER A 205 -7.49 -16.51 4.42
C SER A 205 -8.42 -15.38 3.98
N SER A 206 -8.04 -14.62 2.97
CA SER A 206 -8.73 -13.44 2.51
C SER A 206 -10.08 -13.75 1.84
N ALA A 207 -10.17 -14.71 0.92
CA ALA A 207 -11.43 -15.03 0.23
C ALA A 207 -12.47 -15.62 1.18
N ARG A 208 -12.07 -16.54 2.05
CA ARG A 208 -12.98 -17.13 3.06
C ARG A 208 -13.53 -16.07 4.02
N GLU A 209 -12.69 -15.15 4.47
CA GLU A 209 -13.11 -14.03 5.33
C GLU A 209 -14.05 -13.08 4.58
N ARG A 210 -13.75 -12.74 3.32
CA ARG A 210 -14.61 -11.90 2.47
C ARG A 210 -15.98 -12.54 2.26
N ILE A 211 -16.04 -13.82 1.90
CA ILE A 211 -17.31 -14.54 1.73
C ILE A 211 -18.13 -14.54 3.03
N ARG A 212 -17.49 -14.83 4.18
CA ARG A 212 -18.18 -14.77 5.48
C ARG A 212 -18.70 -13.36 5.77
N HIS A 213 -17.92 -12.34 5.45
CA HIS A 213 -18.30 -10.94 5.63
C HIS A 213 -19.52 -10.58 4.74
N ILE A 214 -19.49 -10.93 3.45
CA ILE A 214 -20.58 -10.69 2.50
C ILE A 214 -21.89 -11.36 2.96
N LEU A 215 -21.81 -12.63 3.37
CA LEU A 215 -22.98 -13.38 3.83
C LEU A 215 -23.62 -12.81 5.10
N ASN A 216 -22.79 -12.24 5.99
CA ASN A 216 -23.22 -11.64 7.25
C ASN A 216 -23.36 -10.10 7.19
N TYR A 217 -23.17 -9.50 6.00
CA TYR A 217 -23.20 -8.05 5.86
C TYR A 217 -24.51 -7.46 6.34
N ARG A 218 -24.43 -6.47 7.23
CA ARG A 218 -25.54 -5.62 7.66
C ARG A 218 -25.11 -4.16 7.44
N LYS A 219 -25.97 -3.36 6.85
CA LYS A 219 -25.66 -1.92 6.68
C LYS A 219 -25.31 -1.31 8.03
N PRO A 220 -24.12 -0.70 8.18
CA PRO A 220 -23.77 -0.02 9.43
C PRO A 220 -24.75 1.12 9.69
N GLY A 221 -25.21 1.24 10.93
CA GLY A 221 -26.03 2.37 11.33
C GLY A 221 -25.22 3.67 11.26
N SER A 222 -25.85 4.78 10.87
CA SER A 222 -25.22 6.10 10.76
C SER A 222 -24.54 6.58 12.06
N TRP A 223 -24.95 6.06 13.20
CA TRP A 223 -24.35 6.38 14.50
C TRP A 223 -22.89 5.88 14.64
N MET A 224 -22.54 4.77 14.01
CA MET A 224 -21.15 4.24 14.04
C MET A 224 -20.17 5.18 13.30
N THR A 225 -20.59 5.72 12.17
CA THR A 225 -19.76 6.70 11.43
C THR A 225 -19.61 8.01 12.21
N ALA A 226 -20.69 8.47 12.88
CA ALA A 226 -20.64 9.64 13.74
C ALA A 226 -19.70 9.43 14.94
N LEU A 227 -19.75 8.26 15.59
CA LEU A 227 -18.85 7.91 16.69
C LEU A 227 -17.39 7.84 16.24
N ALA A 228 -17.10 7.23 15.08
CA ALA A 228 -15.75 7.17 14.53
C ALA A 228 -15.17 8.56 14.22
N LEU A 229 -15.98 9.45 13.64
CA LEU A 229 -15.59 10.83 13.38
C LEU A 229 -15.34 11.61 14.67
N LEU A 230 -16.17 11.40 15.70
CA LEU A 230 -15.99 12.02 17.01
C LEU A 230 -14.68 11.57 17.65
N LEU A 231 -14.39 10.27 17.66
CA LEU A 231 -13.15 9.73 18.21
C LEU A 231 -11.92 10.23 17.44
N ALA A 232 -11.99 10.30 16.10
CA ALA A 232 -10.93 10.86 15.28
C ALA A 232 -10.68 12.36 15.59
N ALA A 233 -11.74 13.15 15.77
CA ALA A 233 -11.64 14.56 16.15
C ALA A 233 -11.05 14.74 17.55
N LEU A 234 -11.43 13.91 18.52
CA LEU A 234 -10.87 13.94 19.88
C LEU A 234 -9.39 13.57 19.88
N ALA A 235 -8.99 12.54 19.12
CA ALA A 235 -7.59 12.16 18.97
C ALA A 235 -6.77 13.28 18.33
N ALA A 236 -7.25 13.88 17.24
CA ALA A 236 -6.60 15.02 16.60
C ALA A 236 -6.47 16.22 17.56
N GLY A 237 -7.53 16.54 18.32
CA GLY A 237 -7.51 17.58 19.34
C GLY A 237 -6.48 17.33 20.44
N PHE A 238 -6.37 16.09 20.90
CA PHE A 238 -5.37 15.69 21.89
C PHE A 238 -3.93 15.90 21.37
N PHE A 239 -3.65 15.50 20.12
CA PHE A 239 -2.33 15.71 19.51
C PHE A 239 -2.00 17.20 19.27
N LEU A 240 -3.00 18.02 18.94
CA LEU A 240 -2.82 19.45 18.75
C LEU A 240 -2.67 20.23 20.05
N MET A 241 -3.23 19.70 21.16
CA MET A 241 -3.14 20.31 22.50
C MET A 241 -1.95 19.80 23.32
N ALA A 242 -1.19 18.80 22.82
CA ALA A 242 0.02 18.37 23.50
C ALA A 242 0.99 19.55 23.61
N PRO A 243 1.37 20.00 24.83
CA PRO A 243 2.21 21.18 24.98
C PRO A 243 3.59 20.90 24.36
N ASP A 244 4.02 21.81 23.49
CA ASP A 244 5.40 21.82 23.00
C ASP A 244 6.33 21.89 24.22
N GLY A 245 7.06 20.81 24.48
CA GLY A 245 8.04 20.70 25.57
C GLY A 245 9.29 21.57 25.34
N LYS A 246 9.13 22.79 24.89
CA LYS A 246 10.18 23.80 24.75
C LYS A 246 9.88 25.01 25.60
N ALA A 247 10.19 24.96 26.86
CA ALA A 247 10.49 26.14 27.67
C ALA A 247 10.86 25.75 29.12
N GLN A 248 12.00 25.12 29.37
CA GLN A 248 12.53 25.05 30.73
C GLN A 248 14.05 25.07 30.84
N ASP A 249 14.81 25.41 29.78
CA ASP A 249 16.27 25.52 29.88
C ASP A 249 16.77 26.97 29.59
N ALA A 250 16.09 27.98 30.16
CA ALA A 250 16.54 29.35 30.03
C ALA A 250 16.36 30.11 31.34
N VAL A 251 16.68 29.54 32.51
CA VAL A 251 17.00 30.28 33.75
C VAL A 251 17.78 29.37 34.69
N SER A 252 19.11 29.34 34.57
CA SER A 252 20.06 29.16 35.66
C SER A 252 21.48 29.53 35.19
#